data_54e6cc5894973bd42479e719445ced82
#
_entry.id   54e6cc5894973bd42479e719445ced82
#
_cell.length_a   1.000
_cell.length_b   1.000
_cell.length_c   1.000
_cell.angle_alpha   90.00
_cell.angle_beta   90.00
_cell.angle_gamma   90.00
#
_symmetry.space_group_name_H-M   'P 1'
#
loop_
_entity.id
_entity.type
_entity.pdbx_description
1 polymer ?
#
loop_
_entity_poly.entity_id
_entity_poly.type
_entity_poly.pdbx_seq_one_letter_code
_entity_poly.pdbx_strand_id
1 'polypeptide(L)'
;MTQEELLGGIVIPIDKPRQWTSFQAVNKVKSTIRNLYGLKKFKIGHAGTLDPLATGLLLVCVGKATKRINELQDGDKVYTGTMVLGATTPCYDLERAIDNYFPFAHITPALLQSILPQFTGTIEQVPPLFSAVKINGQRAYQYARQTDTGEDAPLPTPKAVQIYEFDITAFRPGNPDAANEPVAPQSTSPDALHLYDHPQGTVPSHLPQIDFRIKCGKGTYIRSIARDLGMALDSGAFLSALRREQVGDYTLTNAVALEDVEHFLA
;
A
#
# COMPACT_ATOMS: atom_id res chain seq x y z
N MET A 1 -31.60 -0.12 2.50
CA MET A 1 -31.24 1.32 2.54
C MET A 1 -32.05 2.09 1.51
N THR A 2 -32.48 3.32 1.81
CA THR A 2 -33.24 4.13 0.85
C THR A 2 -32.35 4.96 -0.05
N GLN A 3 -32.87 5.37 -1.22
CA GLN A 3 -32.18 6.28 -2.13
C GLN A 3 -31.87 7.65 -1.48
N GLU A 4 -32.75 8.12 -0.62
CA GLU A 4 -32.60 9.39 0.10
C GLU A 4 -31.46 9.33 1.13
N GLU A 5 -31.40 8.26 1.91
CA GLU A 5 -30.29 8.00 2.85
C GLU A 5 -28.95 7.97 2.14
N LEU A 6 -28.87 7.26 1.02
CA LEU A 6 -27.65 7.12 0.22
C LEU A 6 -27.16 8.46 -0.33
N LEU A 7 -28.06 9.30 -0.90
CA LEU A 7 -27.74 10.62 -1.43
C LEU A 7 -27.53 11.66 -0.31
N GLY A 8 -28.18 11.45 0.84
CA GLY A 8 -27.97 12.21 2.08
C GLY A 8 -26.52 12.17 2.55
N GLY A 9 -25.82 11.09 2.24
CA GLY A 9 -24.37 10.94 2.41
C GLY A 9 -24.01 9.83 3.37
N ILE A 10 -23.41 8.77 2.84
CA ILE A 10 -22.91 7.63 3.61
C ILE A 10 -21.44 7.41 3.35
N VAL A 11 -20.76 6.86 4.35
CA VAL A 11 -19.41 6.30 4.24
C VAL A 11 -19.51 4.79 4.35
N ILE A 12 -19.06 4.10 3.32
CA ILE A 12 -19.08 2.63 3.26
C ILE A 12 -17.64 2.16 3.49
N PRO A 13 -17.33 1.54 4.64
CA PRO A 13 -16.04 0.90 4.86
C PRO A 13 -15.98 -0.40 4.05
N ILE A 14 -15.08 -0.46 3.10
CA ILE A 14 -14.86 -1.62 2.22
C ILE A 14 -13.57 -2.33 2.62
N ASP A 15 -13.60 -3.65 2.79
CA ASP A 15 -12.40 -4.48 2.81
C ASP A 15 -11.96 -4.71 1.36
N LYS A 16 -10.99 -3.91 0.91
CA LYS A 16 -10.48 -4.00 -0.45
C LYS A 16 -9.64 -5.27 -0.63
N PRO A 17 -10.01 -6.16 -1.54
CA PRO A 17 -9.21 -7.33 -1.82
C PRO A 17 -7.89 -6.98 -2.53
N ARG A 18 -6.95 -7.92 -2.52
CA ARG A 18 -5.69 -7.82 -3.25
C ARG A 18 -5.93 -7.76 -4.75
N GLN A 19 -5.02 -7.12 -5.49
CA GLN A 19 -5.07 -6.93 -6.96
C GLN A 19 -6.18 -6.00 -7.45
N TRP A 20 -6.88 -5.32 -6.56
CA TRP A 20 -7.83 -4.28 -6.91
C TRP A 20 -7.24 -2.90 -6.67
N THR A 21 -7.39 -2.00 -7.63
CA THR A 21 -7.15 -0.57 -7.39
C THR A 21 -8.28 0.00 -6.54
N SER A 22 -7.99 1.06 -5.78
CA SER A 22 -9.03 1.82 -5.07
C SER A 22 -10.11 2.34 -6.03
N PHE A 23 -9.72 2.70 -7.27
CA PHE A 23 -10.66 3.15 -8.29
C PHE A 23 -11.60 2.04 -8.78
N GLN A 24 -11.11 0.82 -8.98
CA GLN A 24 -11.94 -0.34 -9.35
C GLN A 24 -12.94 -0.66 -8.23
N ALA A 25 -12.51 -0.62 -6.96
CA ALA A 25 -13.40 -0.83 -5.82
C ALA A 25 -14.52 0.23 -5.77
N VAL A 26 -14.19 1.52 -5.95
CA VAL A 26 -15.20 2.59 -6.06
C VAL A 26 -16.15 2.36 -7.23
N ASN A 27 -15.65 1.93 -8.39
CA ASN A 27 -16.48 1.66 -9.55
C ASN A 27 -17.42 0.45 -9.34
N LYS A 28 -16.97 -0.59 -8.63
CA LYS A 28 -17.85 -1.71 -8.24
C LYS A 28 -19.00 -1.21 -7.38
N VAL A 29 -18.72 -0.46 -6.30
CA VAL A 29 -19.76 0.15 -5.45
C VAL A 29 -20.69 1.05 -6.27
N LYS A 30 -20.13 1.88 -7.17
CA LYS A 30 -20.92 2.76 -8.05
C LYS A 30 -21.85 2.00 -8.98
N SER A 31 -21.38 0.90 -9.59
CA SER A 31 -22.21 0.08 -10.48
C SER A 31 -23.31 -0.63 -9.72
N THR A 32 -23.03 -1.16 -8.52
CA THR A 32 -24.02 -1.77 -7.65
C THR A 32 -25.13 -0.78 -7.27
N ILE A 33 -24.77 0.44 -6.84
CA ILE A 33 -25.74 1.50 -6.53
C ILE A 33 -26.59 1.83 -7.75
N ARG A 34 -25.99 1.94 -8.95
CA ARG A 34 -26.74 2.20 -10.17
C ARG A 34 -27.77 1.14 -10.47
N ASN A 35 -27.39 -0.12 -10.31
CA ASN A 35 -28.27 -1.25 -10.59
C ASN A 35 -29.42 -1.35 -9.60
N LEU A 36 -29.15 -1.21 -8.29
CA LEU A 36 -30.15 -1.33 -7.24
C LEU A 36 -31.16 -0.15 -7.22
N TYR A 37 -30.66 1.06 -7.42
CA TYR A 37 -31.46 2.27 -7.22
C TYR A 37 -31.81 3.03 -8.50
N GLY A 38 -31.37 2.58 -9.67
CA GLY A 38 -31.61 3.28 -10.95
C GLY A 38 -30.93 4.67 -11.05
N LEU A 39 -29.97 4.98 -10.15
CA LEU A 39 -29.32 6.28 -10.08
C LEU A 39 -28.32 6.47 -11.23
N LYS A 40 -28.59 7.40 -12.14
CA LYS A 40 -27.69 7.68 -13.28
C LYS A 40 -26.49 8.56 -12.90
N LYS A 41 -26.70 9.56 -12.02
CA LYS A 41 -25.68 10.55 -11.61
C LYS A 41 -25.71 10.75 -10.10
N PHE A 42 -24.57 10.56 -9.44
CA PHE A 42 -24.35 10.86 -8.03
C PHE A 42 -22.84 10.98 -7.76
N LYS A 43 -22.50 11.67 -6.66
CA LYS A 43 -21.11 11.83 -6.24
C LYS A 43 -20.67 10.59 -5.49
N ILE A 44 -19.47 10.10 -5.82
CA ILE A 44 -18.80 8.99 -5.12
C ILE A 44 -17.29 9.19 -5.22
N GLY A 45 -16.57 8.81 -4.18
CA GLY A 45 -15.12 8.86 -4.11
C GLY A 45 -14.61 8.06 -2.91
N HIS A 46 -13.31 8.05 -2.66
CA HIS A 46 -12.71 7.35 -1.52
C HIS A 46 -11.80 8.26 -0.70
N ALA A 47 -11.66 7.96 0.58
CA ALA A 47 -10.78 8.65 1.51
C ALA A 47 -9.47 7.88 1.72
N GLY A 48 -8.47 8.16 0.87
CA GLY A 48 -7.13 7.58 0.95
C GLY A 48 -6.94 6.34 0.07
N THR A 49 -6.08 6.48 -0.93
CA THR A 49 -5.71 5.41 -1.85
C THR A 49 -5.05 4.25 -1.11
N LEU A 50 -5.36 3.02 -1.51
CA LEU A 50 -4.59 1.82 -1.28
C LEU A 50 -3.97 1.35 -2.58
N ASP A 51 -2.71 0.95 -2.51
CA ASP A 51 -2.01 0.35 -3.65
C ASP A 51 -2.71 -0.95 -4.10
N PRO A 52 -2.54 -1.41 -5.34
CA PRO A 52 -3.23 -2.58 -5.85
C PRO A 52 -2.98 -3.85 -5.03
N LEU A 53 -1.73 -4.07 -4.60
CA LEU A 53 -1.36 -5.24 -3.80
C LEU A 53 -1.72 -5.13 -2.31
N ALA A 54 -1.96 -3.90 -1.82
CA ALA A 54 -2.44 -3.70 -0.46
C ALA A 54 -3.91 -4.11 -0.31
N THR A 55 -4.26 -4.65 0.85
CA THR A 55 -5.62 -5.04 1.22
C THR A 55 -6.17 -4.18 2.35
N GLY A 56 -7.41 -4.39 2.71
CA GLY A 56 -7.99 -3.82 3.93
C GLY A 56 -8.81 -2.56 3.68
N LEU A 57 -8.95 -1.77 4.71
CA LEU A 57 -9.98 -0.73 4.85
C LEU A 57 -9.85 0.40 3.83
N LEU A 58 -10.84 0.52 2.96
CA LEU A 58 -11.02 1.63 2.02
C LEU A 58 -12.36 2.31 2.30
N LEU A 59 -12.33 3.57 2.72
CA LEU A 59 -13.56 4.34 2.96
C LEU A 59 -14.11 4.89 1.66
N VAL A 60 -15.25 4.37 1.21
CA VAL A 60 -15.97 4.85 0.02
C VAL A 60 -17.08 5.81 0.46
N CYS A 61 -17.01 7.05 -0.01
CA CYS A 61 -17.98 8.11 0.31
C CYS A 61 -18.98 8.29 -0.83
N VAL A 62 -20.27 8.30 -0.51
CA VAL A 62 -21.36 8.45 -1.47
C VAL A 62 -22.20 9.69 -1.12
N GLY A 63 -22.74 10.37 -2.13
CA GLY A 63 -23.61 11.52 -1.94
C GLY A 63 -22.90 12.69 -1.24
N LYS A 64 -23.54 13.26 -0.22
CA LYS A 64 -23.01 14.41 0.53
C LYS A 64 -21.74 14.04 1.34
N ALA A 65 -21.53 12.77 1.68
CA ALA A 65 -20.34 12.32 2.39
C ALA A 65 -19.04 12.55 1.59
N THR A 66 -19.11 12.73 0.26
CA THR A 66 -17.94 13.09 -0.55
C THR A 66 -17.28 14.41 -0.12
N LYS A 67 -18.01 15.29 0.56
CA LYS A 67 -17.47 16.54 1.11
C LYS A 67 -16.54 16.30 2.32
N ARG A 68 -16.67 15.16 2.97
CA ARG A 68 -15.88 14.77 4.15
C ARG A 68 -14.60 14.00 3.79
N ILE A 69 -14.32 13.75 2.49
CA ILE A 69 -13.17 12.96 2.07
C ILE A 69 -11.85 13.48 2.67
N ASN A 70 -11.63 14.78 2.66
CA ASN A 70 -10.41 15.38 3.22
C ASN A 70 -10.31 15.17 4.74
N GLU A 71 -11.40 15.40 5.48
CA GLU A 71 -11.49 15.13 6.92
C GLU A 71 -11.15 13.66 7.24
N LEU A 72 -11.77 12.72 6.52
CA LEU A 72 -11.52 11.30 6.68
C LEU A 72 -10.08 10.89 6.33
N GLN A 73 -9.47 11.58 5.36
CA GLN A 73 -8.07 11.36 5.01
C GLN A 73 -7.10 11.85 6.09
N ASP A 74 -7.50 12.78 6.94
CA ASP A 74 -6.66 13.32 8.00
C ASP A 74 -6.54 12.36 9.21
N GLY A 75 -7.49 11.45 9.40
CA GLY A 75 -7.46 10.45 10.48
C GLY A 75 -6.20 9.58 10.45
N ASP A 76 -5.77 9.10 11.61
CA ASP A 76 -4.65 8.17 11.73
C ASP A 76 -4.94 6.83 11.02
N LYS A 77 -3.90 6.14 10.59
CA LYS A 77 -4.00 4.84 9.95
C LYS A 77 -3.20 3.81 10.73
N VAL A 78 -3.73 2.59 10.79
CA VAL A 78 -3.00 1.43 11.27
C VAL A 78 -2.81 0.47 10.12
N TYR A 79 -1.57 0.04 9.94
CA TYR A 79 -1.18 -0.95 8.95
C TYR A 79 -0.51 -2.14 9.62
N THR A 80 -0.77 -3.32 9.07
CA THR A 80 -0.03 -4.55 9.28
C THR A 80 0.53 -5.06 7.97
N GLY A 81 1.55 -5.86 8.01
CA GLY A 81 2.13 -6.42 6.79
C GLY A 81 3.42 -7.17 7.02
N THR A 82 4.06 -7.52 5.92
CA THR A 82 5.33 -8.22 5.91
C THR A 82 6.33 -7.47 5.03
N MET A 83 7.51 -7.21 5.56
CA MET A 83 8.68 -6.74 4.82
C MET A 83 9.64 -7.90 4.61
N VAL A 84 10.15 -8.02 3.39
CA VAL A 84 11.27 -8.91 3.03
C VAL A 84 12.54 -8.09 3.09
N LEU A 85 13.57 -8.62 3.73
CA LEU A 85 14.88 -8.00 3.88
C LEU A 85 15.90 -8.68 2.96
N GLY A 86 16.99 -7.99 2.62
CA GLY A 86 18.04 -8.55 1.76
C GLY A 86 17.81 -8.39 0.26
N ALA A 87 16.75 -7.67 -0.16
CA ALA A 87 16.51 -7.38 -1.56
C ALA A 87 15.67 -6.09 -1.72
N THR A 88 15.67 -5.53 -2.93
CA THR A 88 14.79 -4.41 -3.31
C THR A 88 13.95 -4.76 -4.54
N THR A 89 12.92 -3.95 -4.75
CA THR A 89 12.16 -3.86 -6.01
C THR A 89 12.03 -2.38 -6.37
N PRO A 90 11.88 -2.00 -7.65
CA PRO A 90 11.79 -0.60 -8.07
C PRO A 90 10.62 0.18 -7.42
N CYS A 91 9.56 -0.52 -7.02
CA CYS A 91 8.36 0.05 -6.39
C CYS A 91 8.28 -0.17 -4.87
N TYR A 92 9.24 -0.90 -4.29
CA TYR A 92 9.30 -1.30 -2.87
C TYR A 92 8.10 -2.17 -2.44
N ASP A 93 7.50 -2.88 -3.39
CA ASP A 93 6.51 -3.94 -3.21
C ASP A 93 6.62 -4.97 -4.35
N LEU A 94 5.69 -5.92 -4.43
CA LEU A 94 5.70 -7.00 -5.43
C LEU A 94 5.00 -6.64 -6.75
N GLU A 95 4.73 -5.37 -7.04
CA GLU A 95 4.26 -4.96 -8.38
C GLU A 95 5.36 -5.13 -9.45
N ARG A 96 6.62 -5.15 -9.03
CA ARG A 96 7.79 -5.39 -9.87
C ARG A 96 8.65 -6.51 -9.31
N ALA A 97 9.42 -7.14 -10.18
CA ALA A 97 10.41 -8.14 -9.78
C ALA A 97 11.52 -7.52 -8.93
N ILE A 98 12.24 -8.36 -8.19
CA ILE A 98 13.46 -7.97 -7.47
C ILE A 98 14.49 -7.46 -8.48
N ASP A 99 15.06 -6.30 -8.18
CA ASP A 99 16.10 -5.63 -8.98
C ASP A 99 17.48 -5.78 -8.38
N ASN A 100 17.59 -5.82 -7.04
CA ASN A 100 18.89 -5.95 -6.37
C ASN A 100 18.79 -6.86 -5.14
N TYR A 101 19.90 -7.57 -4.85
CA TYR A 101 20.11 -8.36 -3.64
C TYR A 101 21.21 -7.73 -2.79
N PHE A 102 21.09 -7.85 -1.48
CA PHE A 102 21.97 -7.26 -0.48
C PHE A 102 22.35 -8.28 0.59
N PRO A 103 23.50 -8.11 1.27
CA PRO A 103 23.83 -8.88 2.46
C PRO A 103 22.73 -8.76 3.51
N PHE A 104 22.43 -9.87 4.20
CA PHE A 104 21.42 -9.90 5.27
C PHE A 104 21.80 -10.77 6.47
N ALA A 105 22.93 -11.50 6.41
CA ALA A 105 23.34 -12.40 7.49
C ALA A 105 23.59 -11.69 8.84
N HIS A 106 23.87 -10.39 8.79
CA HIS A 106 24.07 -9.53 9.97
C HIS A 106 22.78 -9.06 10.63
N ILE A 107 21.63 -9.25 9.96
CA ILE A 107 20.35 -8.76 10.46
C ILE A 107 19.85 -9.68 11.57
N THR A 108 19.77 -9.14 12.78
CA THR A 108 19.31 -9.84 14.00
C THR A 108 18.12 -9.13 14.61
N PRO A 109 17.31 -9.80 15.47
CA PRO A 109 16.26 -9.13 16.22
C PRO A 109 16.76 -7.95 17.05
N ALA A 110 17.96 -8.05 17.63
CA ALA A 110 18.56 -6.97 18.41
C ALA A 110 18.87 -5.75 17.55
N LEU A 111 19.46 -5.94 16.35
CA LEU A 111 19.74 -4.87 15.40
C LEU A 111 18.43 -4.20 14.97
N LEU A 112 17.41 -4.99 14.60
CA LEU A 112 16.09 -4.48 14.23
C LEU A 112 15.50 -3.59 15.32
N GLN A 113 15.49 -4.05 16.57
CA GLN A 113 14.98 -3.26 17.70
C GLN A 113 15.77 -1.97 17.93
N SER A 114 17.09 -1.98 17.72
CA SER A 114 17.94 -0.80 17.94
C SER A 114 17.71 0.33 16.94
N ILE A 115 17.22 0.02 15.73
CA ILE A 115 16.99 1.03 14.68
C ILE A 115 15.55 1.57 14.65
N LEU A 116 14.56 0.86 15.23
CA LEU A 116 13.16 1.28 15.21
C LEU A 116 12.92 2.70 15.75
N PRO A 117 13.61 3.19 16.78
CA PRO A 117 13.45 4.57 17.27
C PRO A 117 13.67 5.64 16.19
N GLN A 118 14.47 5.36 15.15
CA GLN A 118 14.71 6.30 14.03
C GLN A 118 13.47 6.48 13.15
N PHE A 119 12.53 5.53 13.21
CA PHE A 119 11.30 5.51 12.41
C PHE A 119 10.07 5.90 13.21
N THR A 120 10.25 6.41 14.44
CA THR A 120 9.15 6.83 15.33
C THR A 120 9.21 8.34 15.56
N GLY A 121 8.06 8.98 15.73
CA GLY A 121 7.94 10.43 15.85
C GLY A 121 7.73 11.10 14.51
N THR A 122 8.18 12.35 14.38
CA THR A 122 8.16 13.10 13.13
C THR A 122 9.41 12.77 12.33
N ILE A 123 9.23 12.15 11.16
CA ILE A 123 10.33 11.80 10.26
C ILE A 123 10.17 12.50 8.90
N GLU A 124 11.25 12.78 8.21
CA GLU A 124 11.22 13.17 6.81
C GLU A 124 11.20 11.94 5.92
N GLN A 125 10.25 11.89 4.99
CA GLN A 125 10.06 10.77 4.10
C GLN A 125 10.01 11.24 2.65
N VAL A 126 10.84 10.66 1.78
CA VAL A 126 10.73 10.81 0.33
C VAL A 126 9.66 9.83 -0.18
N PRO A 127 8.54 10.31 -0.77
CA PRO A 127 7.53 9.43 -1.35
C PRO A 127 8.13 8.53 -2.45
N PRO A 128 7.61 7.30 -2.66
CA PRO A 128 8.10 6.46 -3.74
C PRO A 128 7.74 7.06 -5.11
N LEU A 129 8.56 6.82 -6.14
CA LEU A 129 8.28 7.25 -7.52
C LEU A 129 6.97 6.66 -8.04
N PHE A 130 6.67 5.40 -7.69
CA PHE A 130 5.40 4.74 -8.02
C PHE A 130 4.26 5.23 -7.09
N SER A 131 4.03 6.55 -7.08
CA SER A 131 2.98 7.19 -6.27
C SER A 131 2.19 8.24 -7.05
N ALA A 132 1.07 8.66 -6.49
CA ALA A 132 0.22 9.71 -7.06
C ALA A 132 0.71 11.15 -6.74
N VAL A 133 1.84 11.31 -6.07
CA VAL A 133 2.45 12.63 -5.81
C VAL A 133 2.75 13.33 -7.14
N LYS A 134 2.54 14.63 -7.18
CA LYS A 134 2.86 15.43 -8.36
C LYS A 134 4.27 15.98 -8.29
N ILE A 135 5.04 15.81 -9.36
CA ILE A 135 6.35 16.39 -9.60
C ILE A 135 6.20 17.23 -10.86
N ASN A 136 6.46 18.53 -10.80
CA ASN A 136 6.32 19.45 -11.95
C ASN A 136 4.96 19.34 -12.67
N GLY A 137 3.87 19.12 -11.90
CA GLY A 137 2.52 19.03 -12.46
C GLY A 137 2.09 17.64 -12.95
N GLN A 138 3.03 16.72 -13.18
CA GLN A 138 2.77 15.33 -13.56
C GLN A 138 2.83 14.40 -12.34
N ARG A 139 2.11 13.26 -12.38
CA ARG A 139 2.16 12.27 -11.32
C ARG A 139 3.47 11.48 -11.35
N ALA A 140 4.10 11.25 -10.20
CA ALA A 140 5.38 10.56 -10.09
C ALA A 140 5.39 9.20 -10.79
N TYR A 141 4.31 8.41 -10.67
CA TYR A 141 4.20 7.13 -11.36
C TYR A 141 4.25 7.23 -12.90
N GLN A 142 3.95 8.39 -13.50
CA GLN A 142 4.05 8.59 -14.95
C GLN A 142 5.50 8.70 -15.40
N TYR A 143 6.35 9.33 -14.57
CA TYR A 143 7.80 9.32 -14.79
C TYR A 143 8.39 7.92 -14.62
N ALA A 144 8.00 7.23 -13.54
CA ALA A 144 8.48 5.87 -13.26
C ALA A 144 8.16 4.84 -14.37
N ARG A 145 7.12 5.09 -15.17
CA ARG A 145 6.75 4.24 -16.31
C ARG A 145 7.47 4.58 -17.61
N GLN A 146 8.04 5.76 -17.72
CA GLN A 146 8.77 6.18 -18.94
C GLN A 146 10.17 5.58 -18.99
N THR A 147 10.73 5.23 -17.82
CA THR A 147 12.00 4.54 -17.67
C THR A 147 11.71 3.30 -16.82
N ASP A 148 12.04 2.11 -17.28
CA ASP A 148 11.74 0.86 -16.57
C ASP A 148 12.29 0.82 -15.13
N THR A 149 13.36 1.59 -14.86
CA THR A 149 14.02 1.69 -13.54
C THR A 149 13.66 2.97 -12.78
N GLY A 150 13.19 4.02 -13.46
CA GLY A 150 12.97 5.35 -12.84
C GLY A 150 14.26 6.12 -12.54
N GLU A 151 15.44 5.65 -13.00
CA GLU A 151 16.74 6.21 -12.64
C GLU A 151 16.89 7.69 -13.01
N ASP A 152 16.32 8.15 -14.11
CA ASP A 152 16.35 9.56 -14.54
C ASP A 152 15.11 10.36 -14.09
N ALA A 153 14.22 9.78 -13.29
CA ALA A 153 13.03 10.47 -12.85
C ALA A 153 13.37 11.47 -11.71
N PRO A 154 12.81 12.69 -11.74
CA PRO A 154 12.98 13.60 -10.62
C PRO A 154 12.38 13.02 -9.35
N LEU A 155 13.13 13.06 -8.25
CA LEU A 155 12.67 12.57 -6.96
C LEU A 155 11.58 13.49 -6.39
N PRO A 156 10.51 12.91 -5.77
CA PRO A 156 9.55 13.70 -5.03
C PRO A 156 10.21 14.45 -3.88
N THR A 157 9.71 15.65 -3.57
CA THR A 157 10.18 16.43 -2.42
C THR A 157 9.88 15.66 -1.12
N PRO A 158 10.86 15.58 -0.20
CA PRO A 158 10.65 15.03 1.13
C PRO A 158 9.48 15.72 1.85
N LYS A 159 8.77 14.97 2.69
CA LYS A 159 7.66 15.46 3.51
C LYS A 159 7.78 14.94 4.92
N ALA A 160 7.53 15.82 5.88
CA ALA A 160 7.37 15.40 7.27
C ALA A 160 6.11 14.56 7.42
N VAL A 161 6.25 13.39 8.02
CA VAL A 161 5.16 12.47 8.37
C VAL A 161 5.28 12.07 9.84
N GLN A 162 4.16 11.70 10.45
CA GLN A 162 4.12 11.29 11.85
C GLN A 162 3.96 9.78 11.94
N ILE A 163 4.87 9.12 12.62
CA ILE A 163 4.79 7.70 12.99
C ILE A 163 4.57 7.65 14.50
N TYR A 164 3.43 7.13 14.94
CA TYR A 164 3.09 7.05 16.36
C TYR A 164 3.63 5.77 17.00
N GLU A 165 3.55 4.67 16.26
CA GLU A 165 3.98 3.34 16.69
C GLU A 165 4.58 2.59 15.51
N PHE A 166 5.68 1.89 15.73
CA PHE A 166 6.25 0.93 14.81
C PHE A 166 6.77 -0.28 15.58
N ASP A 167 6.07 -1.39 15.46
CA ASP A 167 6.37 -2.64 16.14
C ASP A 167 6.71 -3.73 15.11
N ILE A 168 7.75 -4.51 15.39
CA ILE A 168 8.02 -5.77 14.71
C ILE A 168 7.36 -6.88 15.53
N THR A 169 6.37 -7.54 14.94
CA THR A 169 5.55 -8.56 15.61
C THR A 169 6.10 -9.98 15.42
N ALA A 170 6.88 -10.20 14.37
CA ALA A 170 7.58 -11.45 14.13
C ALA A 170 8.85 -11.23 13.29
N PHE A 171 9.86 -12.07 13.51
CA PHE A 171 11.06 -12.14 12.66
C PHE A 171 11.28 -13.58 12.23
N ARG A 172 11.39 -13.79 10.95
CA ARG A 172 11.76 -15.06 10.31
C ARG A 172 13.16 -14.90 9.71
N PRO A 173 14.17 -15.54 10.27
CA PRO A 173 15.53 -15.44 9.74
C PRO A 173 15.60 -16.04 8.35
N GLY A 174 16.44 -15.45 7.50
CA GLY A 174 16.76 -16.02 6.20
C GLY A 174 17.79 -17.16 6.31
N ASN A 175 18.06 -17.78 5.19
CA ASN A 175 19.15 -18.77 5.05
C ASN A 175 20.21 -18.20 4.09
N PRO A 176 21.30 -17.60 4.59
CA PRO A 176 22.35 -17.04 3.73
C PRO A 176 23.09 -18.11 2.91
N ASP A 177 23.11 -19.36 3.34
CA ASP A 177 23.77 -20.44 2.62
C ASP A 177 22.98 -20.87 1.37
N ALA A 178 21.66 -20.64 1.34
CA ALA A 178 20.79 -20.89 0.20
C ALA A 178 20.70 -19.70 -0.80
N ALA A 179 21.42 -18.60 -0.54
CA ALA A 179 21.41 -17.41 -1.40
C ALA A 179 22.02 -17.65 -2.80
N ASN A 180 22.71 -18.77 -3.01
CA ASN A 180 23.27 -19.16 -4.30
C ASN A 180 22.33 -20.06 -5.13
N GLU A 181 21.14 -20.39 -4.65
CA GLU A 181 20.17 -21.10 -5.49
C GLU A 181 19.68 -20.15 -6.60
N PRO A 182 19.71 -20.58 -7.88
CA PRO A 182 19.27 -19.75 -8.98
C PRO A 182 17.79 -19.41 -8.80
N VAL A 183 17.50 -18.14 -8.53
CA VAL A 183 16.13 -17.62 -8.61
C VAL A 183 15.72 -17.74 -10.08
N ALA A 184 14.68 -18.53 -10.36
CA ALA A 184 14.17 -18.68 -11.73
C ALA A 184 13.91 -17.28 -12.30
N PRO A 185 14.38 -16.97 -13.53
CA PRO A 185 14.19 -15.66 -14.14
C PRO A 185 12.70 -15.36 -14.19
N GLN A 186 12.29 -14.29 -13.52
CA GLN A 186 10.93 -13.81 -13.60
C GLN A 186 10.75 -13.23 -15.00
N SER A 187 9.82 -13.78 -15.77
CA SER A 187 9.54 -13.36 -17.13
C SER A 187 9.15 -11.86 -17.14
N THR A 188 10.05 -11.02 -17.58
CA THR A 188 9.77 -9.63 -17.96
C THR A 188 9.23 -9.63 -19.37
N SER A 189 7.95 -9.85 -19.56
CA SER A 189 7.31 -9.61 -20.87
C SER A 189 7.07 -8.12 -21.02
N PRO A 190 7.61 -7.45 -22.06
CA PRO A 190 7.41 -6.02 -22.29
C PRO A 190 5.98 -5.65 -22.68
N ASP A 191 5.16 -6.62 -23.10
CA ASP A 191 3.84 -6.39 -23.70
C ASP A 191 2.65 -6.41 -22.73
N ALA A 192 2.89 -6.50 -21.42
CA ALA A 192 1.80 -6.54 -20.46
C ALA A 192 1.21 -5.15 -20.21
N LEU A 193 0.37 -4.71 -21.12
CA LEU A 193 -0.52 -3.55 -20.99
C LEU A 193 -1.61 -3.73 -19.92
N HIS A 194 -1.74 -4.90 -19.34
CA HIS A 194 -2.61 -5.18 -18.20
C HIS A 194 -1.78 -5.12 -16.91
N LEU A 195 -1.74 -3.94 -16.31
CA LEU A 195 -0.97 -3.56 -15.11
C LEU A 195 -1.16 -4.47 -13.88
N TYR A 196 -1.99 -5.49 -13.94
CA TYR A 196 -2.41 -6.30 -12.79
C TYR A 196 -2.41 -7.82 -13.05
N ASP A 197 -2.07 -8.26 -14.26
CA ASP A 197 -2.04 -9.69 -14.65
C ASP A 197 -0.66 -10.34 -14.49
N HIS A 198 0.32 -9.63 -13.92
CA HIS A 198 1.63 -10.23 -13.70
C HIS A 198 1.60 -11.23 -12.57
N PRO A 199 2.23 -12.42 -12.74
CA PRO A 199 2.52 -13.28 -11.63
C PRO A 199 3.39 -12.46 -10.68
N GLN A 200 2.87 -12.20 -9.48
CA GLN A 200 3.59 -11.53 -8.41
C GLN A 200 4.88 -12.27 -8.17
N GLY A 201 5.99 -11.53 -8.11
CA GLY A 201 7.27 -12.10 -7.80
C GLY A 201 7.15 -12.99 -6.57
N THR A 202 7.60 -14.21 -6.67
CA THR A 202 7.66 -15.12 -5.53
C THR A 202 8.74 -14.59 -4.60
N VAL A 203 8.40 -14.37 -3.34
CA VAL A 203 9.41 -14.03 -2.33
C VAL A 203 10.36 -15.21 -2.21
N PRO A 204 11.68 -15.03 -2.45
CA PRO A 204 12.65 -16.08 -2.27
C PRO A 204 12.64 -16.59 -0.81
N SER A 205 12.54 -17.90 -0.63
CA SER A 205 12.40 -18.51 0.69
C SER A 205 13.62 -18.31 1.59
N HIS A 206 14.79 -18.02 1.00
CA HIS A 206 16.03 -17.79 1.73
C HIS A 206 16.14 -16.37 2.32
N LEU A 207 15.30 -15.42 1.92
CA LEU A 207 15.36 -14.05 2.44
C LEU A 207 14.66 -13.93 3.81
N PRO A 208 15.25 -13.16 4.75
CA PRO A 208 14.59 -12.91 6.03
C PRO A 208 13.36 -12.04 5.87
N GLN A 209 12.40 -12.22 6.76
CA GLN A 209 11.14 -11.47 6.76
C GLN A 209 10.79 -10.97 8.15
N ILE A 210 10.18 -9.80 8.21
CA ILE A 210 9.56 -9.27 9.43
C ILE A 210 8.08 -9.03 9.19
N ASP A 211 7.26 -9.39 10.18
CA ASP A 211 5.89 -8.90 10.25
C ASP A 211 5.87 -7.66 11.14
N PHE A 212 5.06 -6.69 10.77
CA PHE A 212 5.03 -5.41 11.46
C PHE A 212 3.62 -4.89 11.68
N ARG A 213 3.52 -3.96 12.65
CA ARG A 213 2.38 -3.09 12.87
C ARG A 213 2.88 -1.65 12.93
N ILE A 214 2.26 -0.75 12.14
CA ILE A 214 2.59 0.68 12.12
C ILE A 214 1.31 1.48 12.32
N LYS A 215 1.33 2.43 13.28
CA LYS A 215 0.33 3.49 13.41
C LYS A 215 0.94 4.82 12.98
N CYS A 216 0.31 5.50 12.01
CA CYS A 216 0.89 6.69 11.41
C CYS A 216 -0.18 7.71 10.99
N GLY A 217 0.27 8.94 10.83
CA GLY A 217 -0.53 10.05 10.33
C GLY A 217 -0.72 10.03 8.82
N LYS A 218 -1.47 11.03 8.33
CA LYS A 218 -1.72 11.27 6.91
C LYS A 218 -0.43 11.41 6.11
N GLY A 219 -0.44 10.88 4.89
CA GLY A 219 0.62 11.09 3.90
C GLY A 219 1.81 10.13 4.03
N THR A 220 1.80 9.25 5.03
CA THR A 220 2.82 8.23 5.21
C THR A 220 2.74 7.15 4.14
N TYR A 221 3.88 6.82 3.53
CA TYR A 221 4.06 5.73 2.59
C TYR A 221 4.78 4.57 3.28
N ILE A 222 4.08 3.45 3.50
CA ILE A 222 4.68 2.27 4.14
C ILE A 222 5.78 1.65 3.27
N ARG A 223 5.67 1.75 1.94
CA ARG A 223 6.73 1.36 1.00
C ARG A 223 8.02 2.17 1.19
N SER A 224 7.92 3.47 1.47
CA SER A 224 9.09 4.28 1.81
C SER A 224 9.69 3.89 3.15
N ILE A 225 8.86 3.50 4.15
CA ILE A 225 9.39 2.96 5.42
C ILE A 225 10.17 1.68 5.16
N ALA A 226 9.67 0.77 4.31
CA ALA A 226 10.40 -0.45 3.96
C ALA A 226 11.75 -0.13 3.31
N ARG A 227 11.78 0.78 2.31
CA ARG A 227 13.03 1.25 1.68
C ARG A 227 14.02 1.78 2.73
N ASP A 228 13.55 2.72 3.55
CA ASP A 228 14.42 3.43 4.48
C ASP A 228 14.90 2.50 5.60
N LEU A 229 14.08 1.53 6.03
CA LEU A 229 14.47 0.47 6.95
C LEU A 229 15.56 -0.42 6.35
N GLY A 230 15.42 -0.85 5.09
CA GLY A 230 16.43 -1.61 4.37
C GLY A 230 17.76 -0.87 4.33
N MET A 231 17.74 0.43 4.02
CA MET A 231 18.93 1.28 4.01
C MET A 231 19.56 1.42 5.40
N ALA A 232 18.77 1.60 6.46
CA ALA A 232 19.27 1.69 7.84
C ALA A 232 19.88 0.38 8.36
N LEU A 233 19.56 -0.73 7.70
CA LEU A 233 20.15 -2.06 7.95
C LEU A 233 21.38 -2.35 7.08
N ASP A 234 21.91 -1.38 6.33
CA ASP A 234 22.94 -1.62 5.30
C ASP A 234 22.56 -2.80 4.37
N SER A 235 21.27 -2.83 3.98
CA SER A 235 20.65 -3.90 3.19
C SER A 235 19.57 -3.32 2.29
N GLY A 236 18.68 -4.16 1.75
CA GLY A 236 17.48 -3.78 1.03
C GLY A 236 16.23 -4.28 1.74
N ALA A 237 15.08 -3.64 1.46
CA ALA A 237 13.80 -4.19 1.87
C ALA A 237 12.65 -3.74 0.94
N PHE A 238 11.61 -4.58 0.88
CA PHE A 238 10.36 -4.30 0.18
C PHE A 238 9.16 -4.97 0.88
N LEU A 239 7.95 -4.52 0.57
CA LEU A 239 6.72 -5.10 1.11
C LEU A 239 6.30 -6.33 0.30
N SER A 240 6.09 -7.47 0.96
CA SER A 240 5.42 -8.63 0.37
C SER A 240 3.93 -8.68 0.69
N ALA A 241 3.52 -8.06 1.79
CA ALA A 241 2.12 -7.92 2.18
C ALA A 241 1.90 -6.57 2.88
N LEU A 242 0.74 -5.96 2.62
CA LEU A 242 0.29 -4.75 3.31
C LEU A 242 -1.23 -4.80 3.49
N ARG A 243 -1.68 -4.53 4.72
CA ARG A 243 -3.09 -4.44 5.06
C ARG A 243 -3.36 -3.20 5.88
N ARG A 244 -4.34 -2.39 5.49
CA ARG A 244 -4.79 -1.26 6.28
C ARG A 244 -5.94 -1.70 7.19
N GLU A 245 -5.68 -1.68 8.50
CA GLU A 245 -6.62 -2.14 9.53
C GLU A 245 -7.58 -1.04 9.98
N GLN A 246 -7.11 0.23 9.96
CA GLN A 246 -7.84 1.37 10.52
C GLN A 246 -7.61 2.66 9.73
N VAL A 247 -8.63 3.51 9.67
CA VAL A 247 -8.58 4.91 9.22
C VAL A 247 -9.45 5.75 10.15
N GLY A 248 -8.84 6.60 10.98
CA GLY A 248 -9.55 7.33 12.04
C GLY A 248 -10.32 6.36 12.95
N ASP A 249 -11.61 6.57 13.10
CA ASP A 249 -12.49 5.73 13.92
C ASP A 249 -13.02 4.48 13.20
N TYR A 250 -12.74 4.33 11.91
CA TYR A 250 -13.18 3.19 11.11
C TYR A 250 -12.16 2.05 11.20
N THR A 251 -12.66 0.84 11.43
CA THR A 251 -11.86 -0.40 11.49
C THR A 251 -12.43 -1.46 10.55
N LEU A 252 -11.68 -2.53 10.35
CA LEU A 252 -12.15 -3.67 9.53
C LEU A 252 -13.33 -4.43 10.15
N THR A 253 -13.60 -4.28 11.45
CA THR A 253 -14.69 -5.00 12.14
C THR A 253 -16.05 -4.79 11.47
N ASN A 254 -16.28 -3.59 10.91
CA ASN A 254 -17.54 -3.22 10.27
C ASN A 254 -17.37 -3.01 8.75
N ALA A 255 -16.24 -3.48 8.19
CA ALA A 255 -15.99 -3.36 6.76
C ALA A 255 -16.80 -4.42 5.98
N VAL A 256 -17.30 -4.00 4.83
CA VAL A 256 -18.04 -4.84 3.90
C VAL A 256 -17.06 -5.43 2.89
N ALA A 257 -17.09 -6.75 2.69
CA ALA A 257 -16.36 -7.35 1.60
C ALA A 257 -16.89 -6.84 0.25
N LEU A 258 -16.00 -6.69 -0.72
CA LEU A 258 -16.38 -6.05 -1.99
C LEU A 258 -17.45 -6.84 -2.77
N GLU A 259 -17.49 -8.15 -2.61
CA GLU A 259 -18.53 -9.05 -3.13
C GLU A 259 -19.88 -8.84 -2.45
N ASP A 260 -19.90 -8.48 -1.17
CA ASP A 260 -21.12 -8.36 -0.35
C ASP A 260 -21.76 -6.97 -0.40
N VAL A 261 -21.19 -6.04 -1.16
CA VAL A 261 -21.68 -4.65 -1.28
C VAL A 261 -23.13 -4.58 -1.71
N GLU A 262 -23.58 -5.50 -2.58
CA GLU A 262 -24.97 -5.55 -3.04
C GLU A 262 -25.93 -5.88 -1.89
N HIS A 263 -25.60 -6.90 -1.10
CA HIS A 263 -26.37 -7.29 0.07
C HIS A 263 -26.39 -6.21 1.15
N PHE A 264 -25.26 -5.54 1.37
CA PHE A 264 -25.16 -4.43 2.33
C PHE A 264 -26.05 -3.25 1.93
N LEU A 265 -26.19 -2.97 0.64
CA LEU A 265 -26.97 -1.84 0.12
C LEU A 265 -28.45 -2.16 -0.05
N ALA A 266 -28.83 -3.42 -0.26
CA ALA A 266 -30.22 -3.85 -0.40
C ALA A 266 -30.99 -3.70 0.92
#